data_012d7df2badb8462791b1fffb792b850
#
_entry.id   012d7df2badb8462791b1fffb792b850
#
_cell.length_a   1.000
_cell.length_b   1.000
_cell.length_c   1.000
_cell.angle_alpha   90.00
_cell.angle_beta   90.00
_cell.angle_gamma   90.00
#
_symmetry.space_group_name_H-M   'P 1'
#
loop_
_entity.id
_entity.type
_entity.pdbx_description
1 polymer ?
#
loop_
_entity_poly.entity_id
_entity_poly.type
_entity_poly.pdbx_seq_one_letter_code
_entity_poly.pdbx_strand_id
1 'polypeptide(L)'
;MDIIITPGTLRGTLEAPPSKSHAHRLMTAVALAGKKNSESLCTSEDTRATFRCLNELHDGGILDCGESGTTLRFLLPVASALGINAEFIGHGRLPERPMSALNNALRENGAVISADNLPIKVSGQLHPGVFRVPGNISSDRKSVV
;
A
#
# COMPACT_ATOMS: atom_id res chain seq x y z
N MET A 1 -16.31 -14.10 18.66
CA MET A 1 -16.72 -15.41 18.13
C MET A 1 -15.51 -16.31 18.25
N ASP A 2 -15.58 -17.35 19.07
CA ASP A 2 -14.49 -18.29 19.29
C ASP A 2 -14.66 -19.47 18.33
N ILE A 3 -13.59 -19.87 17.65
CA ILE A 3 -13.57 -21.03 16.74
C ILE A 3 -12.78 -22.14 17.42
N ILE A 4 -13.44 -23.28 17.62
CA ILE A 4 -12.77 -24.49 18.15
C ILE A 4 -12.49 -25.42 16.97
N ILE A 5 -11.20 -25.74 16.76
CA ILE A 5 -10.78 -26.69 15.74
C ILE A 5 -10.37 -27.99 16.42
N THR A 6 -11.10 -29.07 16.11
CA THR A 6 -10.73 -30.41 16.56
C THR A 6 -9.86 -31.11 15.49
N PRO A 7 -8.83 -31.87 15.91
CA PRO A 7 -8.01 -32.63 14.97
C PRO A 7 -8.87 -33.62 14.16
N GLY A 8 -8.60 -33.70 12.87
CA GLY A 8 -9.30 -34.62 11.96
C GLY A 8 -8.55 -34.80 10.65
N THR A 9 -8.91 -35.85 9.89
CA THR A 9 -8.36 -36.09 8.56
C THR A 9 -9.19 -35.30 7.53
N LEU A 10 -8.56 -34.37 6.82
CA LEU A 10 -9.19 -33.64 5.72
C LEU A 10 -8.95 -34.41 4.40
N ARG A 11 -10.03 -34.57 3.61
CA ARG A 11 -9.99 -35.12 2.25
C ARG A 11 -10.87 -34.25 1.36
N GLY A 12 -10.38 -33.97 0.14
CA GLY A 12 -11.11 -33.20 -0.84
C GLY A 12 -10.20 -32.20 -1.57
N THR A 13 -10.80 -31.45 -2.48
CA THR A 13 -10.15 -30.36 -3.21
C THR A 13 -10.70 -29.03 -2.71
N LEU A 14 -9.83 -28.08 -2.41
CA LEU A 14 -10.19 -26.74 -2.00
C LEU A 14 -9.52 -25.75 -2.96
N GLU A 15 -10.29 -24.81 -3.48
CA GLU A 15 -9.72 -23.66 -4.18
C GLU A 15 -9.07 -22.71 -3.18
N ALA A 16 -7.78 -22.42 -3.40
CA ALA A 16 -7.09 -21.42 -2.58
C ALA A 16 -7.64 -20.02 -2.86
N PRO A 17 -7.88 -19.19 -1.83
CA PRO A 17 -8.26 -17.81 -2.08
C PRO A 17 -7.15 -17.05 -2.83
N PRO A 18 -7.49 -16.08 -3.70
CA PRO A 18 -6.50 -15.29 -4.42
C PRO A 18 -5.53 -14.59 -3.47
N SER A 19 -4.25 -14.55 -3.86
CA SER A 19 -3.22 -13.89 -3.07
C SER A 19 -3.43 -12.38 -3.05
N LYS A 20 -3.79 -11.82 -1.89
CA LYS A 20 -3.92 -10.38 -1.66
C LYS A 20 -2.64 -9.62 -2.03
N SER A 21 -1.49 -10.13 -1.61
CA SER A 21 -0.19 -9.50 -1.91
C SER A 21 0.12 -9.47 -3.41
N HIS A 22 -0.29 -10.52 -4.16
CA HIS A 22 -0.15 -10.52 -5.61
C HIS A 22 -1.07 -9.48 -6.25
N ALA A 23 -2.33 -9.40 -5.80
CA ALA A 23 -3.30 -8.43 -6.32
C ALA A 23 -2.82 -6.97 -6.16
N HIS A 24 -2.33 -6.58 -4.98
CA HIS A 24 -1.78 -5.23 -4.76
C HIS A 24 -0.65 -4.89 -5.74
N ARG A 25 0.33 -5.80 -5.90
CA ARG A 25 1.46 -5.59 -6.80
C ARG A 25 1.04 -5.51 -8.26
N LEU A 26 0.14 -6.41 -8.68
CA LEU A 26 -0.37 -6.43 -10.06
C LEU A 26 -1.13 -5.16 -10.38
N MET A 27 -2.05 -4.72 -9.51
CA MET A 27 -2.80 -3.48 -9.69
C MET A 27 -1.88 -2.27 -9.80
N THR A 28 -0.87 -2.18 -8.94
CA THR A 28 0.11 -1.08 -8.98
C THR A 28 0.90 -1.10 -10.29
N ALA A 29 1.38 -2.26 -10.74
CA ALA A 29 2.12 -2.39 -11.99
C ALA A 29 1.25 -2.04 -13.23
N VAL A 30 -0.02 -2.49 -13.24
CA VAL A 30 -0.98 -2.19 -14.31
C VAL A 30 -1.25 -0.68 -14.39
N ALA A 31 -1.44 -0.02 -13.25
CA ALA A 31 -1.67 1.43 -13.20
C ALA A 31 -0.43 2.21 -13.68
N LEU A 32 0.78 1.83 -13.23
CA LEU A 32 2.03 2.45 -13.68
C LEU A 32 2.31 2.23 -15.18
N ALA A 33 1.79 1.15 -15.76
CA ALA A 33 1.84 0.90 -17.20
C ALA A 33 0.77 1.70 -17.98
N GLY A 34 0.02 2.60 -17.36
CA GLY A 34 -1.04 3.39 -17.98
C GLY A 34 -2.27 2.57 -18.41
N LYS A 35 -2.44 1.39 -17.80
CA LYS A 35 -3.58 0.49 -18.11
C LYS A 35 -4.63 0.55 -17.01
N LYS A 36 -5.87 0.25 -17.39
CA LYS A 36 -6.97 0.15 -16.41
C LYS A 36 -6.89 -1.16 -15.61
N ASN A 37 -7.07 -1.03 -14.32
CA ASN A 37 -7.18 -2.18 -13.43
C ASN A 37 -8.54 -2.89 -13.58
N SER A 38 -8.54 -4.20 -13.35
CA SER A 38 -9.77 -4.98 -13.29
C SER A 38 -10.28 -5.07 -11.85
N GLU A 39 -11.57 -4.81 -11.67
CA GLU A 39 -12.24 -4.94 -10.37
C GLU A 39 -12.25 -6.40 -9.86
N SER A 40 -12.06 -7.38 -10.75
CA SER A 40 -11.94 -8.80 -10.38
C SER A 40 -10.76 -9.09 -9.43
N LEU A 41 -9.78 -8.19 -9.33
CA LEU A 41 -8.68 -8.28 -8.37
C LEU A 41 -9.07 -7.82 -6.94
N CYS A 42 -10.27 -7.25 -6.77
CA CYS A 42 -10.75 -6.73 -5.50
C CYS A 42 -11.40 -7.82 -4.65
N THR A 43 -10.60 -8.68 -4.05
CA THR A 43 -11.05 -9.84 -3.24
C THR A 43 -11.16 -9.55 -1.74
N SER A 44 -10.75 -8.36 -1.29
CA SER A 44 -10.79 -7.92 0.11
C SER A 44 -10.93 -6.40 0.20
N GLU A 45 -11.27 -5.87 1.37
CA GLU A 45 -11.34 -4.43 1.59
C GLU A 45 -10.00 -3.73 1.32
N ASP A 46 -8.89 -4.36 1.68
CA ASP A 46 -7.55 -3.83 1.39
C ASP A 46 -7.30 -3.68 -0.13
N THR A 47 -7.67 -4.70 -0.93
CA THR A 47 -7.51 -4.65 -2.38
C THR A 47 -8.47 -3.66 -3.04
N ARG A 48 -9.69 -3.48 -2.49
CA ARG A 48 -10.61 -2.44 -2.90
C ARG A 48 -10.06 -1.04 -2.62
N ALA A 49 -9.46 -0.83 -1.44
CA ALA A 49 -8.80 0.43 -1.13
C ALA A 49 -7.67 0.75 -2.12
N THR A 50 -6.82 -0.23 -2.45
CA THR A 50 -5.77 -0.06 -3.47
C THR A 50 -6.36 0.30 -4.83
N PHE A 51 -7.41 -0.38 -5.25
CA PHE A 51 -8.07 -0.12 -6.53
C PHE A 51 -8.63 1.30 -6.62
N ARG A 52 -9.34 1.78 -5.57
CA ARG A 52 -9.85 3.16 -5.51
C ARG A 52 -8.72 4.17 -5.56
N CYS A 53 -7.74 4.04 -4.67
CA CYS A 53 -6.63 4.97 -4.61
C CYS A 53 -5.84 5.03 -5.93
N LEU A 54 -5.64 3.91 -6.64
CA LEU A 54 -4.95 3.90 -7.92
C LEU A 54 -5.74 4.61 -9.02
N ASN A 55 -7.06 4.53 -9.02
CA ASN A 55 -7.91 5.23 -9.97
C ASN A 55 -7.90 6.74 -9.73
N GLU A 56 -7.74 7.18 -8.50
CA GLU A 56 -7.74 8.59 -8.09
C GLU A 56 -6.32 9.19 -8.05
N LEU A 57 -5.28 8.35 -8.10
CA LEU A 57 -3.89 8.75 -7.88
C LEU A 57 -3.44 9.87 -8.82
N HIS A 58 -3.80 9.79 -10.10
CA HIS A 58 -3.35 10.76 -11.11
C HIS A 58 -3.96 12.16 -10.94
N ASP A 59 -5.13 12.23 -10.36
CA ASP A 59 -5.82 13.51 -10.11
C ASP A 59 -5.28 14.21 -8.86
N GLY A 60 -4.49 13.49 -8.06
CA GLY A 60 -4.04 13.95 -6.74
C GLY A 60 -5.20 14.05 -5.76
N GLY A 61 -5.00 14.82 -4.67
CA GLY A 61 -6.06 15.04 -3.69
C GLY A 61 -6.04 14.02 -2.55
N ILE A 62 -7.22 13.61 -2.07
CA ILE A 62 -7.34 12.75 -0.89
C ILE A 62 -7.47 11.29 -1.30
N LEU A 63 -6.56 10.45 -0.84
CA LEU A 63 -6.50 9.01 -1.10
C LEU A 63 -6.83 8.24 0.18
N ASP A 64 -8.03 7.65 0.25
CA ASP A 64 -8.47 6.89 1.40
C ASP A 64 -7.99 5.44 1.34
N CYS A 65 -6.99 5.12 2.15
CA CYS A 65 -6.43 3.79 2.30
C CYS A 65 -7.29 2.84 3.13
N GLY A 66 -8.38 3.32 3.74
CA GLY A 66 -9.17 2.53 4.68
C GLY A 66 -8.33 2.04 5.87
N GLU A 67 -8.31 0.75 6.12
CA GLU A 67 -7.42 0.11 7.11
C GLU A 67 -6.19 -0.56 6.48
N SER A 68 -5.99 -0.40 5.18
CA SER A 68 -4.96 -1.10 4.42
C SER A 68 -3.58 -0.49 4.55
N GLY A 69 -2.74 -1.07 5.40
CA GLY A 69 -1.32 -0.69 5.49
C GLY A 69 -0.52 -0.98 4.22
N THR A 70 -0.90 -1.97 3.44
CA THR A 70 -0.26 -2.30 2.16
C THR A 70 -0.55 -1.22 1.13
N THR A 71 -1.80 -0.75 1.04
CA THR A 71 -2.17 0.36 0.15
C THR A 71 -1.34 1.60 0.45
N LEU A 72 -1.31 2.04 1.71
CA LEU A 72 -0.53 3.20 2.12
C LEU A 72 0.97 3.04 1.79
N ARG A 73 1.57 1.89 2.15
CA ARG A 73 3.00 1.66 1.95
C ARG A 73 3.41 1.54 0.49
N PHE A 74 2.54 1.08 -0.39
CA PHE A 74 2.81 1.03 -1.82
C PHE A 74 2.59 2.38 -2.50
N LEU A 75 1.48 3.05 -2.19
CA LEU A 75 1.10 4.23 -2.97
C LEU A 75 1.79 5.51 -2.53
N LEU A 76 2.22 5.61 -1.27
CA LEU A 76 3.00 6.77 -0.81
C LEU A 76 4.33 6.93 -1.60
N PRO A 77 5.17 5.88 -1.76
CA PRO A 77 6.36 5.96 -2.62
C PRO A 77 6.03 6.15 -4.09
N VAL A 78 4.94 5.54 -4.58
CA VAL A 78 4.51 5.71 -5.98
C VAL A 78 4.13 7.15 -6.27
N ALA A 79 3.32 7.77 -5.40
CA ALA A 79 2.97 9.20 -5.50
C ALA A 79 4.23 10.07 -5.48
N SER A 80 5.16 9.79 -4.56
CA SER A 80 6.44 10.49 -4.46
C SER A 80 7.29 10.32 -5.73
N ALA A 81 7.37 9.13 -6.31
CA ALA A 81 8.14 8.86 -7.53
C ALA A 81 7.55 9.56 -8.75
N LEU A 82 6.24 9.67 -8.81
CA LEU A 82 5.52 10.37 -9.88
C LEU A 82 5.43 11.88 -9.68
N GLY A 83 5.86 12.41 -8.53
CA GLY A 83 5.74 13.82 -8.20
C GLY A 83 4.30 14.29 -7.98
N ILE A 84 3.42 13.40 -7.57
CA ILE A 84 2.00 13.69 -7.36
C ILE A 84 1.80 14.28 -5.97
N ASN A 85 1.06 15.38 -5.88
CA ASN A 85 0.63 15.95 -4.62
C ASN A 85 -0.64 15.26 -4.15
N ALA A 86 -0.58 14.57 -3.00
CA ALA A 86 -1.71 13.84 -2.46
C ALA A 86 -1.73 13.88 -0.92
N GLU A 87 -2.92 13.66 -0.37
CA GLU A 87 -3.12 13.45 1.07
C GLU A 87 -3.64 12.04 1.30
N PHE A 88 -2.87 11.26 2.02
CA PHE A 88 -3.26 9.90 2.42
C PHE A 88 -4.01 9.95 3.73
N ILE A 89 -5.21 9.36 3.75
CA ILE A 89 -6.02 9.17 4.95
C ILE A 89 -6.31 7.68 5.17
N GLY A 90 -6.80 7.37 6.34
CA GLY A 90 -7.23 6.02 6.70
C GLY A 90 -7.77 6.00 8.12
N HIS A 91 -8.34 4.88 8.50
CA HIS A 91 -9.01 4.74 9.78
C HIS A 91 -8.65 3.42 10.49
N GLY A 92 -9.39 3.10 11.56
CA GLY A 92 -9.15 1.91 12.38
C GLY A 92 -7.76 1.95 13.02
N ARG A 93 -7.00 0.88 12.84
CA ARG A 93 -5.64 0.76 13.38
C ARG A 93 -4.54 1.26 12.42
N LEU A 94 -4.89 1.75 11.24
CA LEU A 94 -3.90 2.19 10.26
C LEU A 94 -3.09 3.41 10.74
N PRO A 95 -3.66 4.43 11.39
CA PRO A 95 -2.91 5.58 11.90
C PRO A 95 -1.84 5.22 12.94
N GLU A 96 -2.01 4.09 13.66
CA GLU A 96 -1.08 3.64 14.69
C GLU A 96 0.12 2.84 14.10
N ARG A 97 0.05 2.49 12.81
CA ARG A 97 1.10 1.66 12.20
C ARG A 97 2.36 2.49 11.92
N PRO A 98 3.56 1.97 12.27
CA PRO A 98 4.80 2.72 12.10
C PRO A 98 5.12 2.93 10.61
N MET A 99 5.27 4.21 10.22
CA MET A 99 5.63 4.63 8.87
C MET A 99 6.98 5.36 8.82
N SER A 100 7.52 5.78 9.96
CA SER A 100 8.69 6.66 10.06
C SER A 100 9.89 6.20 9.25
N ALA A 101 10.21 4.90 9.28
CA ALA A 101 11.37 4.38 8.56
C ALA A 101 11.23 4.49 7.03
N LEU A 102 10.03 4.26 6.50
CA LEU A 102 9.75 4.46 5.07
C LEU A 102 9.74 5.96 4.76
N ASN A 103 9.03 6.76 5.55
CA ASN A 103 8.93 8.20 5.34
C ASN A 103 10.29 8.89 5.35
N ASN A 104 11.19 8.50 6.26
CA ASN A 104 12.54 9.06 6.32
C ASN A 104 13.35 8.71 5.06
N ALA A 105 13.30 7.47 4.59
CA ALA A 105 13.97 7.07 3.37
C ALA A 105 13.48 7.83 2.13
N LEU A 106 12.17 8.16 2.08
CA LEU A 106 11.59 8.97 1.01
C LEU A 106 12.01 10.44 1.13
N ARG A 107 11.99 11.03 2.35
CA ARG A 107 12.44 12.40 2.61
C ARG A 107 13.92 12.61 2.24
N GLU A 108 14.78 11.65 2.60
CA GLU A 108 16.21 11.69 2.26
C GLU A 108 16.47 11.69 0.74
N ASN A 109 15.50 11.24 -0.05
CA ASN A 109 15.58 11.16 -1.50
C ASN A 109 14.62 12.12 -2.24
N GLY A 110 14.22 13.22 -1.61
CA GLY A 110 13.56 14.35 -2.28
C GLY A 110 12.06 14.44 -2.10
N ALA A 111 11.39 13.45 -1.50
CA ALA A 111 9.97 13.59 -1.19
C ALA A 111 9.74 14.52 0.01
N VAL A 112 8.70 15.31 -0.05
CA VAL A 112 8.22 16.13 1.06
C VAL A 112 7.04 15.42 1.71
N ILE A 113 7.23 14.95 2.94
CA ILE A 113 6.23 14.19 3.69
C ILE A 113 5.94 14.89 5.00
N SER A 114 4.68 15.26 5.22
CA SER A 114 4.24 16.14 6.30
C SER A 114 4.33 15.54 7.71
N ALA A 115 4.11 14.24 7.83
CA ALA A 115 4.01 13.55 9.12
C ALA A 115 4.43 12.07 9.01
N ASP A 116 4.62 11.41 10.14
CA ASP A 116 4.90 9.97 10.19
C ASP A 116 3.64 9.13 10.41
N ASN A 117 2.53 9.77 10.76
CA ASN A 117 1.24 9.12 10.96
C ASN A 117 0.18 9.80 10.11
N LEU A 118 -0.90 9.08 9.80
CA LEU A 118 -2.04 9.62 9.05
C LEU A 118 -2.74 10.75 9.82
N PRO A 119 -3.20 11.78 9.10
CA PRO A 119 -3.10 11.98 7.66
C PRO A 119 -1.69 12.39 7.21
N ILE A 120 -1.24 11.87 6.05
CA ILE A 120 0.08 12.16 5.48
C ILE A 120 -0.09 12.90 4.16
N LYS A 121 0.44 14.10 4.07
CA LYS A 121 0.56 14.83 2.80
C LYS A 121 1.92 14.53 2.18
N VAL A 122 1.90 14.25 0.88
CA VAL A 122 3.08 14.04 0.07
C VAL A 122 3.13 15.07 -1.05
N SER A 123 4.35 15.57 -1.30
CA SER A 123 4.67 16.43 -2.44
C SER A 123 6.16 16.29 -2.77
N GLY A 124 6.62 17.03 -3.78
CA GLY A 124 7.97 16.86 -4.30
C GLY A 124 8.08 15.59 -5.12
N GLN A 125 9.29 15.30 -5.61
CA GLN A 125 9.55 14.14 -6.46
C GLN A 125 10.80 13.42 -5.98
N LEU A 126 10.76 12.08 -5.98
CA LEU A 126 11.93 11.27 -5.65
C LEU A 126 13.03 11.47 -6.70
N HIS A 127 14.25 11.60 -6.20
CA HIS A 127 15.45 11.57 -7.03
C HIS A 127 16.09 10.18 -7.00
N PRO A 128 16.80 9.78 -8.07
CA PRO A 128 17.62 8.58 -8.05
C PRO A 128 18.62 8.63 -6.90
N GLY A 129 18.72 7.54 -6.13
CA GLY A 129 19.58 7.52 -4.95
C GLY A 129 19.59 6.19 -4.24
N VAL A 130 20.19 6.17 -3.06
CA VAL A 130 20.25 5.00 -2.18
C VAL A 130 19.17 5.10 -1.12
N PHE A 131 18.23 4.16 -1.15
CA PHE A 131 17.17 4.06 -0.17
C PHE A 131 17.56 3.05 0.94
N ARG A 132 17.72 3.53 2.16
CA ARG A 132 18.04 2.68 3.32
C ARG A 132 16.80 2.48 4.18
N VAL A 133 16.24 1.28 4.14
CA VAL A 133 15.05 0.92 4.90
C VAL A 133 15.34 -0.30 5.77
N PRO A 134 15.12 -0.23 7.11
CA PRO A 134 15.27 -1.38 7.98
C PRO A 134 14.33 -2.52 7.57
N GLY A 135 14.89 -3.67 7.19
CA GLY A 135 14.12 -4.82 6.71
C GLY A 135 13.65 -5.78 7.80
N ASN A 136 13.91 -5.48 9.07
CA ASN A 136 13.59 -6.34 10.21
C ASN A 136 12.19 -6.09 10.80
N ILE A 137 11.46 -5.07 10.34
CA ILE A 137 10.14 -4.69 10.88
C ILE A 137 9.00 -5.23 10.01
N SER A 138 9.13 -5.23 8.69
CA SER A 138 8.11 -5.72 7.76
C SER A 138 8.72 -6.08 6.41
N SER A 139 8.26 -7.19 5.81
CA SER A 139 8.65 -7.59 4.45
C SER A 139 8.08 -6.66 3.36
N ASP A 140 6.96 -5.99 3.63
CA ASP A 140 6.32 -5.07 2.67
C ASP A 140 7.24 -3.91 2.28
N ARG A 141 8.08 -3.45 3.21
CA ARG A 141 9.03 -2.36 2.96
C ARG A 141 10.06 -2.68 1.90
N LYS A 142 10.47 -3.94 1.78
CA LYS A 142 11.46 -4.40 0.79
C LYS A 142 10.92 -4.39 -0.63
N SER A 143 9.60 -4.44 -0.78
CA SER A 143 8.93 -4.51 -2.08
C SER A 143 8.68 -3.15 -2.73
N VAL A 144 8.88 -2.06 -1.98
CA VAL A 144 8.48 -0.69 -2.37
C VAL A 144 9.68 0.15 -2.83
N VAL A 145 10.87 -0.28 -2.49
CA VAL A 145 12.12 0.45 -2.75
C VAL A 145 12.96 -0.32 -3.75
#